data_a302fa12acdb5145d67f251a54174709
#
_entry.id   a302fa12acdb5145d67f251a54174709
#
_cell.length_a   1.000
_cell.length_b   1.000
_cell.length_c   1.000
_cell.angle_alpha   90.00
_cell.angle_beta   90.00
_cell.angle_gamma   90.00
#
_symmetry.space_group_name_H-M   'P 1'
#
loop_
_entity.id
_entity.type
_entity.pdbx_description
1 polymer ?
#
loop_
_entity_poly.entity_id
_entity_poly.type
_entity_poly.pdbx_seq_one_letter_code
_entity_poly.pdbx_strand_id
1 'polypeptide(L)'
;MLLLPFQLLAVLFPGGDSEDAFQGPTSFRVIQISSFANSTWAHNQGSGWLDDLQIQGWDSDSGTAIFLKPWSKGNISDEEVAELEELFQVYFFLFTQEIQGYASEFQLEYPFQIQGIAGCELHAGGSIVSFLRGALGGLDFLSFENDTCVPAPEGGIRSRIFCTLIMQYKIAIYIVKKLLLEICPRYLLSILYSGKAELQRQVKPEAWLSSSPSPGPGRLLLVCHVSGFYPKPVWVKWMRGEQEQPGTQHSDLLPNTDWTWYLRATLDVAAGEAAGLSCRVKHSSLEGQDIILQWGHPISIGFIFLAIIVPSLMLLLCLALWYKRLRSYRDIP
;
A
#
# COMPACT_ATOMS: atom_id res chain seq x y z
N MET A 1 -63.56 27.76 -22.79
CA MET A 1 -62.84 27.15 -21.68
C MET A 1 -62.15 25.90 -22.18
N LEU A 2 -60.94 26.04 -22.62
CA LEU A 2 -60.13 24.96 -23.20
C LEU A 2 -58.92 24.70 -22.25
N LEU A 3 -58.94 23.54 -21.63
CA LEU A 3 -57.83 23.02 -20.81
C LEU A 3 -56.84 22.36 -21.75
N LEU A 4 -55.64 22.92 -21.86
CA LEU A 4 -54.48 22.29 -22.51
C LEU A 4 -53.73 21.47 -21.44
N PRO A 5 -53.38 20.21 -21.73
CA PRO A 5 -52.50 19.46 -20.85
C PRO A 5 -51.02 19.84 -21.11
N PHE A 6 -50.34 20.23 -20.08
CA PHE A 6 -48.86 20.35 -20.06
C PHE A 6 -48.27 18.95 -20.21
N GLN A 7 -47.70 18.66 -21.36
CA GLN A 7 -46.80 17.53 -21.51
C GLN A 7 -45.44 17.90 -20.89
N LEU A 8 -45.10 17.27 -19.76
CA LEU A 8 -43.77 17.24 -19.24
C LEU A 8 -42.84 16.53 -20.23
N LEU A 9 -41.97 17.26 -20.91
CA LEU A 9 -40.81 16.70 -21.59
C LEU A 9 -39.83 16.26 -20.51
N ALA A 10 -39.83 14.99 -20.14
CA ALA A 10 -38.76 14.36 -19.42
C ALA A 10 -37.54 14.29 -20.35
N VAL A 11 -36.64 15.23 -20.20
CA VAL A 11 -35.31 15.13 -20.80
C VAL A 11 -34.60 13.99 -20.06
N LEU A 12 -34.54 12.84 -20.71
CA LEU A 12 -33.65 11.74 -20.31
C LEU A 12 -32.22 12.23 -20.48
N PHE A 13 -31.62 12.68 -19.39
CA PHE A 13 -30.17 12.72 -19.28
C PHE A 13 -29.72 11.26 -19.30
N PRO A 14 -28.80 10.85 -20.20
CA PRO A 14 -28.14 9.58 -20.05
C PRO A 14 -27.38 9.68 -18.71
N GLY A 15 -27.78 8.85 -17.77
CA GLY A 15 -27.02 8.63 -16.55
C GLY A 15 -25.66 8.09 -16.96
N GLY A 16 -24.68 8.97 -16.99
CA GLY A 16 -23.30 8.58 -16.96
C GLY A 16 -23.06 8.03 -15.57
N ASP A 17 -22.91 6.73 -15.47
CA ASP A 17 -22.30 6.08 -14.32
C ASP A 17 -20.86 6.55 -14.22
N SER A 18 -20.67 7.74 -13.69
CA SER A 18 -19.37 8.18 -13.17
C SER A 18 -19.25 7.69 -11.73
N GLU A 19 -19.21 6.38 -11.56
CA GLU A 19 -18.50 5.78 -10.43
C GLU A 19 -16.99 5.86 -10.68
N ASP A 20 -16.49 7.05 -10.93
CA ASP A 20 -15.13 7.42 -10.55
C ASP A 20 -15.12 7.64 -9.03
N ALA A 21 -15.49 6.59 -8.30
CA ALA A 21 -15.20 6.51 -6.88
C ALA A 21 -13.68 6.62 -6.77
N PHE A 22 -13.21 7.72 -6.19
CA PHE A 22 -11.82 7.96 -5.86
C PHE A 22 -11.27 6.72 -5.13
N GLN A 23 -10.53 5.86 -5.86
CA GLN A 23 -9.89 4.65 -5.34
C GLN A 23 -8.54 4.97 -4.68
N GLY A 24 -8.35 6.20 -4.26
CA GLY A 24 -7.13 6.66 -3.63
C GLY A 24 -7.16 6.53 -2.11
N PRO A 25 -6.04 6.88 -1.48
CA PRO A 25 -5.91 6.93 -0.02
C PRO A 25 -6.95 7.84 0.62
N THR A 26 -7.52 7.40 1.72
CA THR A 26 -8.60 8.11 2.43
C THR A 26 -8.25 8.48 3.87
N SER A 27 -7.19 7.93 4.44
CA SER A 27 -6.80 8.20 5.83
C SER A 27 -5.38 8.76 5.94
N PHE A 28 -5.21 9.78 6.79
CA PHE A 28 -3.90 10.19 7.26
C PHE A 28 -3.72 9.77 8.72
N ARG A 29 -2.59 9.16 9.04
CA ARG A 29 -2.26 8.72 10.39
C ARG A 29 -0.80 8.98 10.74
N VAL A 30 -0.56 9.37 11.96
CA VAL A 30 0.75 9.44 12.58
C VAL A 30 0.90 8.25 13.50
N ILE A 31 2.02 7.54 13.40
CA ILE A 31 2.37 6.42 14.26
C ILE A 31 3.57 6.83 15.11
N GLN A 32 3.43 6.67 16.41
CA GLN A 32 4.48 6.84 17.41
C GLN A 32 4.89 5.48 17.94
N ILE A 33 6.20 5.26 18.06
CA ILE A 33 6.77 4.11 18.77
C ILE A 33 7.80 4.65 19.76
N SER A 34 7.53 4.47 21.06
CA SER A 34 8.40 4.91 22.15
C SER A 34 8.92 3.69 22.90
N SER A 35 10.24 3.48 22.82
CA SER A 35 10.94 2.34 23.42
C SER A 35 11.66 2.79 24.68
N PHE A 36 11.50 2.06 25.77
CA PHE A 36 12.08 2.33 27.07
C PHE A 36 12.94 1.13 27.49
N ALA A 37 14.26 1.25 27.43
CA ALA A 37 15.17 0.16 27.81
C ALA A 37 15.40 0.11 29.33
N ASN A 38 15.42 1.26 29.99
CA ASN A 38 15.56 1.41 31.45
C ASN A 38 15.01 2.78 31.89
N SER A 39 15.18 3.13 33.18
CA SER A 39 14.66 4.36 33.74
C SER A 39 15.32 5.65 33.24
N THR A 40 16.41 5.56 32.47
CA THR A 40 17.16 6.73 31.97
C THR A 40 17.31 6.75 30.46
N TRP A 41 16.92 5.67 29.77
CA TRP A 41 17.01 5.58 28.32
C TRP A 41 15.65 5.37 27.69
N ALA A 42 15.31 6.25 26.78
CA ALA A 42 14.14 6.14 25.94
C ALA A 42 14.46 6.61 24.52
N HIS A 43 13.77 6.05 23.54
CA HIS A 43 13.87 6.46 22.14
C HIS A 43 12.47 6.58 21.53
N ASN A 44 12.18 7.72 20.91
CA ASN A 44 10.92 8.02 20.27
C ASN A 44 11.07 7.99 18.75
N GLN A 45 10.18 7.32 18.07
CA GLN A 45 10.05 7.28 16.61
C GLN A 45 8.68 7.79 16.20
N GLY A 46 8.64 8.58 15.13
CA GLY A 46 7.40 9.09 14.53
C GLY A 46 7.39 8.84 13.03
N SER A 47 6.24 8.52 12.49
CA SER A 47 6.03 8.40 11.05
C SER A 47 4.62 8.83 10.66
N GLY A 48 4.48 9.46 9.49
CA GLY A 48 3.20 9.89 8.92
C GLY A 48 2.87 9.08 7.67
N TRP A 49 1.62 8.62 7.57
CA TRP A 49 1.15 7.66 6.58
C TRP A 49 -0.15 8.16 5.92
N LEU A 50 -0.22 8.04 4.63
CA LEU A 50 -1.44 8.20 3.85
C LEU A 50 -1.86 6.80 3.40
N ASP A 51 -2.88 6.24 4.04
CA ASP A 51 -3.20 4.81 4.04
C ASP A 51 -1.96 3.94 4.25
N ASP A 52 -1.53 3.17 3.26
CA ASP A 52 -0.35 2.30 3.34
C ASP A 52 0.95 2.95 2.84
N LEU A 53 0.91 4.25 2.45
CA LEU A 53 2.06 4.96 1.94
C LEU A 53 2.69 5.83 3.03
N GLN A 54 3.93 5.55 3.40
CA GLN A 54 4.66 6.43 4.30
C GLN A 54 5.04 7.72 3.57
N ILE A 55 4.55 8.85 4.06
CA ILE A 55 4.77 10.17 3.47
C ILE A 55 5.60 11.10 4.34
N GLN A 56 5.74 10.77 5.63
CA GLN A 56 6.55 11.53 6.58
C GLN A 56 7.36 10.62 7.50
N GLY A 57 8.50 11.12 7.94
CA GLY A 57 9.30 10.60 9.03
C GLY A 57 9.57 11.67 10.08
N TRP A 58 10.10 11.25 11.21
CA TRP A 58 10.57 12.12 12.28
C TRP A 58 12.05 11.86 12.56
N ASP A 59 12.86 12.88 12.43
CA ASP A 59 14.26 12.82 12.87
C ASP A 59 14.31 13.12 14.38
N SER A 60 14.59 12.09 15.16
CA SER A 60 14.62 12.20 16.63
C SER A 60 15.83 12.99 17.16
N ASP A 61 16.91 13.11 16.37
CA ASP A 61 18.13 13.81 16.77
C ASP A 61 17.97 15.33 16.57
N SER A 62 17.43 15.74 15.43
CA SER A 62 17.16 17.16 15.15
C SER A 62 15.79 17.63 15.67
N GLY A 63 14.86 16.70 15.90
CA GLY A 63 13.47 17.00 16.27
C GLY A 63 12.68 17.62 15.14
N THR A 64 12.94 17.21 13.90
CA THR A 64 12.31 17.78 12.70
C THR A 64 11.53 16.76 11.88
N ALA A 65 10.54 17.25 11.16
CA ALA A 65 9.74 16.43 10.23
C ALA A 65 10.50 16.23 8.92
N ILE A 66 10.47 14.99 8.40
CA ILE A 66 11.03 14.63 7.10
C ILE A 66 9.86 14.39 6.15
N PHE A 67 9.72 15.21 5.11
CA PHE A 67 8.74 15.01 4.05
C PHE A 67 9.32 14.12 2.96
N LEU A 68 8.80 12.91 2.82
CA LEU A 68 9.34 11.89 1.89
C LEU A 68 8.96 12.14 0.43
N LYS A 69 7.98 13.02 0.19
CA LYS A 69 7.53 13.42 -1.15
C LYS A 69 7.38 14.94 -1.25
N PRO A 70 7.61 15.53 -2.42
CA PRO A 70 7.48 16.98 -2.58
C PRO A 70 6.08 17.51 -2.23
N TRP A 71 5.05 16.71 -2.45
CA TRP A 71 3.66 17.05 -2.15
C TRP A 71 3.21 16.72 -0.72
N SER A 72 4.00 15.92 0.03
CA SER A 72 3.59 15.47 1.37
C SER A 72 3.62 16.55 2.44
N LYS A 73 4.16 17.71 2.15
CA LYS A 73 3.98 18.91 2.98
C LYS A 73 2.57 19.51 2.85
N GLY A 74 1.90 19.27 1.71
CA GLY A 74 0.62 19.90 1.41
C GLY A 74 0.76 21.41 1.24
N ASN A 75 -0.21 22.17 1.77
CA ASN A 75 -0.23 23.63 1.75
C ASN A 75 0.15 24.25 3.11
N ILE A 76 0.77 23.47 4.00
CA ILE A 76 1.27 23.98 5.29
C ILE A 76 2.46 24.90 5.03
N SER A 77 2.46 26.11 5.66
CA SER A 77 3.58 27.03 5.56
C SER A 77 4.80 26.55 6.34
N ASP A 78 5.99 27.11 6.05
CA ASP A 78 7.22 26.74 6.77
C ASP A 78 7.13 27.16 8.24
N GLU A 79 6.45 28.28 8.54
CA GLU A 79 6.21 28.74 9.89
C GLU A 79 5.33 27.77 10.66
N GLU A 80 4.25 27.29 10.05
CA GLU A 80 3.34 26.31 10.66
C GLU A 80 4.04 24.96 10.89
N VAL A 81 4.91 24.55 9.97
CA VAL A 81 5.75 23.33 10.15
C VAL A 81 6.65 23.51 11.37
N ALA A 82 7.34 24.64 11.49
CA ALA A 82 8.23 24.91 12.63
C ALA A 82 7.47 24.93 13.99
N GLU A 83 6.26 25.50 14.02
CA GLU A 83 5.41 25.47 15.21
C GLU A 83 5.00 24.03 15.60
N LEU A 84 4.68 23.19 14.61
CA LEU A 84 4.34 21.78 14.83
C LEU A 84 5.57 20.98 15.31
N GLU A 85 6.73 21.22 14.72
CA GLU A 85 7.98 20.57 15.14
C GLU A 85 8.31 20.90 16.59
N GLU A 86 8.25 22.17 17.00
CA GLU A 86 8.45 22.59 18.39
C GLU A 86 7.45 21.90 19.33
N LEU A 87 6.18 21.84 18.92
CA LEU A 87 5.12 21.17 19.68
C LEU A 87 5.44 19.68 19.90
N PHE A 88 5.86 18.97 18.85
CA PHE A 88 6.20 17.55 18.95
C PHE A 88 7.49 17.29 19.72
N GLN A 89 8.51 18.17 19.63
CA GLN A 89 9.71 18.10 20.47
C GLN A 89 9.36 18.18 21.97
N VAL A 90 8.56 19.18 22.34
CA VAL A 90 8.07 19.36 23.72
C VAL A 90 7.21 18.16 24.15
N TYR A 91 6.35 17.68 23.27
CA TYR A 91 5.52 16.49 23.53
C TYR A 91 6.39 15.27 23.84
N PHE A 92 7.33 14.90 22.97
CA PHE A 92 8.18 13.73 23.18
C PHE A 92 9.04 13.83 24.43
N PHE A 93 9.53 15.02 24.75
CA PHE A 93 10.29 15.27 25.96
C PHE A 93 9.43 15.05 27.23
N LEU A 94 8.27 15.69 27.29
CA LEU A 94 7.37 15.57 28.45
C LEU A 94 6.80 14.15 28.56
N PHE A 95 6.38 13.56 27.45
CA PHE A 95 5.89 12.20 27.41
C PHE A 95 6.90 11.20 27.96
N THR A 96 8.17 11.31 27.55
CA THR A 96 9.24 10.45 28.06
C THR A 96 9.43 10.61 29.56
N GLN A 97 9.47 11.83 30.06
CA GLN A 97 9.65 12.12 31.51
C GLN A 97 8.47 11.58 32.33
N GLU A 98 7.26 11.83 31.89
CA GLU A 98 6.05 11.36 32.59
C GLU A 98 5.99 9.82 32.63
N ILE A 99 6.23 9.15 31.51
CA ILE A 99 6.21 7.68 31.47
C ILE A 99 7.30 7.09 32.37
N GLN A 100 8.53 7.62 32.35
CA GLN A 100 9.61 7.16 33.23
C GLN A 100 9.32 7.45 34.71
N GLY A 101 8.74 8.62 35.01
CA GLY A 101 8.35 9.01 36.35
C GLY A 101 7.28 8.10 36.97
N TYR A 102 6.31 7.72 36.18
CA TYR A 102 5.22 6.86 36.62
C TYR A 102 5.44 5.36 36.39
N ALA A 103 6.57 4.94 35.82
CA ALA A 103 6.82 3.54 35.47
C ALA A 103 6.67 2.57 36.65
N SER A 104 7.17 2.95 37.82
CA SER A 104 7.03 2.14 39.06
C SER A 104 5.61 2.06 39.55
N GLU A 105 4.85 3.16 39.54
CA GLU A 105 3.48 3.23 40.00
C GLU A 105 2.54 2.37 39.11
N PHE A 106 2.78 2.43 37.79
CA PHE A 106 2.05 1.61 36.81
C PHE A 106 2.61 0.19 36.67
N GLN A 107 3.61 -0.20 37.46
CA GLN A 107 4.26 -1.52 37.42
C GLN A 107 4.72 -1.88 35.99
N LEU A 108 5.38 -0.93 35.31
CA LEU A 108 5.98 -1.15 34.00
C LEU A 108 7.37 -1.76 34.18
N GLU A 109 7.52 -2.98 33.64
CA GLU A 109 8.80 -3.69 33.70
C GLU A 109 9.63 -3.39 32.45
N TYR A 110 10.84 -2.89 32.63
CA TYR A 110 11.79 -2.62 31.54
C TYR A 110 12.38 -3.93 30.98
N PRO A 111 12.62 -4.02 29.65
CA PRO A 111 12.25 -3.04 28.63
C PRO A 111 10.76 -3.12 28.27
N PHE A 112 10.16 -1.99 27.93
CA PHE A 112 8.80 -1.96 27.41
C PHE A 112 8.68 -0.96 26.25
N GLN A 113 7.56 -1.05 25.52
CA GLN A 113 7.28 -0.21 24.36
C GLN A 113 5.86 0.33 24.44
N ILE A 114 5.70 1.62 24.10
CA ILE A 114 4.41 2.27 23.93
C ILE A 114 4.23 2.62 22.47
N GLN A 115 3.05 2.35 21.94
CA GLN A 115 2.65 2.69 20.59
C GLN A 115 1.48 3.67 20.63
N GLY A 116 1.53 4.68 19.78
CA GLY A 116 0.44 5.61 19.55
C GLY A 116 0.07 5.66 18.07
N ILE A 117 -1.21 5.75 17.79
CA ILE A 117 -1.71 6.05 16.45
C ILE A 117 -2.78 7.13 16.56
N ALA A 118 -2.61 8.20 15.78
CA ALA A 118 -3.55 9.30 15.73
C ALA A 118 -3.73 9.77 14.29
N GLY A 119 -4.93 10.18 13.93
CA GLY A 119 -5.18 10.60 12.56
C GLY A 119 -6.63 10.95 12.27
N CYS A 120 -6.93 11.03 10.99
CA CYS A 120 -8.26 11.32 10.49
C CYS A 120 -8.52 10.56 9.18
N GLU A 121 -9.76 10.18 8.97
CA GLU A 121 -10.22 9.35 7.85
C GLU A 121 -11.36 10.03 7.12
N LEU A 122 -11.24 10.16 5.81
CA LEU A 122 -12.25 10.69 4.90
C LEU A 122 -13.18 9.56 4.46
N HIS A 123 -14.43 9.63 4.87
CA HIS A 123 -15.47 8.67 4.50
C HIS A 123 -16.21 9.07 3.23
N ALA A 124 -16.92 8.10 2.63
CA ALA A 124 -17.85 8.36 1.55
C ALA A 124 -18.86 9.44 1.97
N GLY A 125 -19.10 10.44 1.10
CA GLY A 125 -19.93 11.60 1.43
C GLY A 125 -19.19 12.80 2.02
N GLY A 126 -17.85 12.71 2.18
CA GLY A 126 -17.01 13.87 2.56
C GLY A 126 -16.88 14.13 4.05
N SER A 127 -17.46 13.29 4.92
CA SER A 127 -17.25 13.41 6.37
C SER A 127 -15.86 12.94 6.77
N ILE A 128 -15.23 13.65 7.71
CA ILE A 128 -13.92 13.25 8.24
C ILE A 128 -14.09 12.89 9.71
N VAL A 129 -13.58 11.70 10.08
CA VAL A 129 -13.60 11.19 11.45
C VAL A 129 -12.17 11.08 11.95
N SER A 130 -11.89 11.65 13.11
CA SER A 130 -10.57 11.58 13.74
C SER A 130 -10.51 10.48 14.78
N PHE A 131 -9.33 9.95 15.02
CA PHE A 131 -9.07 8.88 15.96
C PHE A 131 -7.72 9.06 16.67
N LEU A 132 -7.63 8.54 17.89
CA LEU A 132 -6.38 8.37 18.63
C LEU A 132 -6.48 7.09 19.45
N ARG A 133 -5.46 6.25 19.39
CA ARG A 133 -5.34 5.02 20.19
C ARG A 133 -3.93 4.89 20.72
N GLY A 134 -3.80 4.30 21.89
CA GLY A 134 -2.54 3.95 22.51
C GLY A 134 -2.49 2.48 22.90
N ALA A 135 -1.31 1.88 22.76
CA ALA A 135 -1.04 0.49 23.13
C ALA A 135 0.21 0.40 24.01
N LEU A 136 0.24 -0.57 24.88
CA LEU A 136 1.36 -0.89 25.77
C LEU A 136 1.76 -2.36 25.56
N GLY A 137 3.01 -2.58 25.18
CA GLY A 137 3.50 -3.94 24.89
C GLY A 137 2.72 -4.67 23.80
N GLY A 138 2.17 -3.95 22.82
CA GLY A 138 1.38 -4.50 21.71
C GLY A 138 -0.09 -4.77 22.03
N LEU A 139 -0.56 -4.47 23.26
CA LEU A 139 -1.95 -4.62 23.67
C LEU A 139 -2.62 -3.25 23.75
N ASP A 140 -3.86 -3.16 23.31
CA ASP A 140 -4.65 -1.93 23.39
C ASP A 140 -4.70 -1.43 24.83
N PHE A 141 -4.46 -0.14 24.99
CA PHE A 141 -4.40 0.48 26.31
C PHE A 141 -5.46 1.57 26.50
N LEU A 142 -5.62 2.44 25.48
CA LEU A 142 -6.65 3.49 25.50
C LEU A 142 -7.07 3.90 24.08
N SER A 143 -8.23 4.51 24.00
CA SER A 143 -8.67 5.32 22.85
C SER A 143 -9.15 6.70 23.32
N PHE A 144 -9.27 7.62 22.36
CA PHE A 144 -9.82 8.95 22.61
C PHE A 144 -11.10 9.11 21.79
N GLU A 145 -12.24 9.18 22.47
CA GLU A 145 -13.56 9.19 21.85
C GLU A 145 -14.41 10.32 22.45
N ASN A 146 -15.07 11.10 21.60
CA ASN A 146 -15.92 12.19 22.03
C ASN A 146 -15.27 13.09 23.11
N ASP A 147 -13.99 13.47 22.88
CA ASP A 147 -13.22 14.30 23.77
C ASP A 147 -12.83 13.69 25.13
N THR A 148 -12.95 12.38 25.25
CA THR A 148 -12.70 11.66 26.49
C THR A 148 -11.75 10.48 26.25
N CYS A 149 -10.83 10.26 27.20
CA CYS A 149 -10.00 9.06 27.22
C CYS A 149 -10.87 7.87 27.65
N VAL A 150 -10.91 6.86 26.80
CA VAL A 150 -11.63 5.60 27.03
C VAL A 150 -10.60 4.51 27.26
N PRO A 151 -10.57 3.89 28.46
CA PRO A 151 -9.63 2.82 28.77
C PRO A 151 -9.98 1.54 28.02
N ALA A 152 -8.98 0.88 27.43
CA ALA A 152 -9.16 -0.43 26.81
C ALA A 152 -9.29 -1.52 27.88
N PRO A 153 -10.12 -2.54 27.66
CA PRO A 153 -10.29 -3.67 28.59
C PRO A 153 -8.98 -4.38 28.94
N GLU A 154 -8.10 -4.55 27.93
CA GLU A 154 -6.80 -5.20 28.02
C GLU A 154 -5.84 -4.46 28.97
N GLY A 155 -5.97 -3.13 29.08
CA GLY A 155 -5.17 -2.31 29.99
C GLY A 155 -5.60 -2.41 31.46
N GLY A 156 -6.80 -2.93 31.73
CA GLY A 156 -7.31 -3.19 33.06
C GLY A 156 -7.41 -1.94 33.96
N ILE A 157 -7.01 -2.07 35.22
CA ILE A 157 -7.04 -0.97 36.19
C ILE A 157 -6.02 0.13 35.82
N ARG A 158 -4.87 -0.23 35.25
CA ARG A 158 -3.82 0.72 34.87
C ARG A 158 -4.31 1.70 33.81
N SER A 159 -5.00 1.21 32.80
CA SER A 159 -5.58 2.07 31.76
C SER A 159 -6.62 3.04 32.32
N ARG A 160 -7.47 2.58 33.25
CA ARG A 160 -8.47 3.45 33.90
C ARG A 160 -7.81 4.57 34.72
N ILE A 161 -6.79 4.25 35.49
CA ILE A 161 -6.04 5.24 36.28
C ILE A 161 -5.37 6.24 35.32
N PHE A 162 -4.70 5.75 34.27
CA PHE A 162 -4.07 6.59 33.27
C PHE A 162 -5.04 7.56 32.60
N CYS A 163 -6.19 7.05 32.13
CA CYS A 163 -7.22 7.89 31.54
C CYS A 163 -7.72 8.99 32.51
N THR A 164 -7.89 8.67 33.79
CA THR A 164 -8.26 9.65 34.82
C THR A 164 -7.20 10.72 34.98
N LEU A 165 -5.92 10.36 34.98
CA LEU A 165 -4.82 11.30 35.10
C LEU A 165 -4.67 12.18 33.87
N ILE A 166 -4.65 11.62 32.66
CA ILE A 166 -4.45 12.40 31.44
C ILE A 166 -5.53 13.43 31.22
N MET A 167 -6.78 13.17 31.63
CA MET A 167 -7.90 14.12 31.52
C MET A 167 -7.77 15.34 32.43
N GLN A 168 -6.83 15.32 33.40
CA GLN A 168 -6.53 16.48 34.24
C GLN A 168 -5.60 17.49 33.51
N TYR A 169 -4.85 17.06 32.53
CA TYR A 169 -3.95 17.87 31.71
C TYR A 169 -4.73 18.63 30.62
N LYS A 170 -5.55 19.60 31.01
CA LYS A 170 -6.48 20.30 30.12
C LYS A 170 -5.82 20.91 28.88
N ILE A 171 -4.57 21.42 29.03
CA ILE A 171 -3.82 22.01 27.92
C ILE A 171 -3.44 20.91 26.91
N ALA A 172 -2.96 19.74 27.37
CA ALA A 172 -2.63 18.62 26.49
C ALA A 172 -3.87 18.14 25.73
N ILE A 173 -5.02 18.01 26.41
CA ILE A 173 -6.28 17.64 25.78
C ILE A 173 -6.71 18.68 24.74
N TYR A 174 -6.59 19.96 25.03
CA TYR A 174 -6.89 21.03 24.07
C TYR A 174 -6.01 20.93 22.81
N ILE A 175 -4.70 20.70 22.99
CA ILE A 175 -3.76 20.50 21.85
C ILE A 175 -4.13 19.28 21.03
N VAL A 176 -4.40 18.14 21.65
CA VAL A 176 -4.84 16.91 20.97
C VAL A 176 -6.09 17.16 20.15
N LYS A 177 -7.10 17.86 20.73
CA LYS A 177 -8.31 18.23 20.01
C LYS A 177 -8.01 19.09 18.79
N LYS A 178 -7.20 20.14 18.93
CA LYS A 178 -6.81 21.02 17.82
C LYS A 178 -6.12 20.23 16.70
N LEU A 179 -5.19 19.34 17.07
CA LEU A 179 -4.50 18.49 16.10
C LEU A 179 -5.46 17.55 15.35
N LEU A 180 -6.38 16.90 16.07
CA LEU A 180 -7.27 15.90 15.50
C LEU A 180 -8.43 16.51 14.72
N LEU A 181 -9.05 17.58 15.24
CA LEU A 181 -10.31 18.09 14.70
C LEU A 181 -10.13 19.25 13.71
N GLU A 182 -9.01 19.97 13.76
CA GLU A 182 -8.75 21.13 12.91
C GLU A 182 -7.59 20.88 11.94
N ILE A 183 -6.41 20.48 12.46
CA ILE A 183 -5.19 20.38 11.66
C ILE A 183 -5.22 19.14 10.78
N CYS A 184 -5.57 17.97 11.33
CA CYS A 184 -5.56 16.71 10.58
C CYS A 184 -6.51 16.73 9.38
N PRO A 185 -7.81 17.14 9.50
CA PRO A 185 -8.69 17.19 8.34
C PRO A 185 -8.21 18.14 7.25
N ARG A 186 -7.75 19.34 7.62
CA ARG A 186 -7.20 20.31 6.68
C ARG A 186 -5.96 19.77 5.97
N TYR A 187 -5.06 19.15 6.73
CA TYR A 187 -3.86 18.55 6.19
C TYR A 187 -4.17 17.39 5.24
N LEU A 188 -5.04 16.47 5.64
CA LEU A 188 -5.46 15.34 4.78
C LEU A 188 -5.99 15.82 3.43
N LEU A 189 -6.93 16.78 3.41
CA LEU A 189 -7.46 17.31 2.16
C LEU A 189 -6.38 18.01 1.32
N SER A 190 -5.44 18.70 1.97
CA SER A 190 -4.35 19.39 1.31
C SER A 190 -3.39 18.41 0.60
N ILE A 191 -2.98 17.33 1.26
CA ILE A 191 -2.08 16.33 0.64
C ILE A 191 -2.78 15.53 -0.45
N LEU A 192 -4.06 15.21 -0.31
CA LEU A 192 -4.86 14.58 -1.36
C LEU A 192 -4.93 15.46 -2.62
N TYR A 193 -5.08 16.77 -2.45
CA TYR A 193 -5.08 17.72 -3.56
C TYR A 193 -3.69 17.85 -4.20
N SER A 194 -2.65 18.11 -3.40
CA SER A 194 -1.28 18.33 -3.87
C SER A 194 -0.66 17.08 -4.47
N GLY A 195 -1.00 15.89 -3.93
CA GLY A 195 -0.50 14.60 -4.39
C GLY A 195 -1.35 13.93 -5.45
N LYS A 196 -2.46 14.56 -5.90
CA LYS A 196 -3.46 13.94 -6.78
C LYS A 196 -2.85 13.22 -7.98
N ALA A 197 -1.92 13.84 -8.68
CA ALA A 197 -1.31 13.27 -9.88
C ALA A 197 -0.55 11.97 -9.60
N GLU A 198 0.16 11.90 -8.47
CA GLU A 198 0.90 10.69 -8.07
C GLU A 198 -0.01 9.63 -7.45
N LEU A 199 -0.98 10.04 -6.63
CA LEU A 199 -1.92 9.15 -5.96
C LEU A 199 -2.92 8.49 -6.92
N GLN A 200 -3.26 9.16 -8.02
CA GLN A 200 -4.17 8.62 -9.05
C GLN A 200 -3.44 7.99 -10.24
N ARG A 201 -2.09 7.89 -10.19
CA ARG A 201 -1.33 7.25 -11.25
C ARG A 201 -1.77 5.79 -11.43
N GLN A 202 -1.66 5.30 -12.64
CA GLN A 202 -1.90 3.91 -12.99
C GLN A 202 -0.59 3.30 -13.49
N VAL A 203 -0.11 2.24 -12.84
CA VAL A 203 1.10 1.51 -13.23
C VAL A 203 0.73 0.07 -13.52
N LYS A 204 1.07 -0.41 -14.71
CA LYS A 204 0.73 -1.76 -15.16
C LYS A 204 1.58 -2.81 -14.44
N PRO A 205 0.97 -3.91 -13.99
CA PRO A 205 1.72 -5.02 -13.42
C PRO A 205 2.60 -5.73 -14.46
N GLU A 206 3.74 -6.23 -14.01
CA GLU A 206 4.48 -7.30 -14.65
C GLU A 206 4.13 -8.62 -13.95
N ALA A 207 3.98 -9.71 -14.72
CA ALA A 207 3.66 -11.00 -14.15
C ALA A 207 4.51 -12.11 -14.78
N TRP A 208 4.91 -13.10 -13.97
CA TRP A 208 5.66 -14.27 -14.39
C TRP A 208 5.32 -15.49 -13.56
N LEU A 209 5.63 -16.67 -14.10
CA LEU A 209 5.35 -17.94 -13.45
C LEU A 209 6.65 -18.59 -12.94
N SER A 210 6.55 -19.23 -11.81
CA SER A 210 7.58 -20.14 -11.28
C SER A 210 6.94 -21.36 -10.62
N SER A 211 7.76 -22.33 -10.26
CA SER A 211 7.33 -23.45 -9.46
C SER A 211 8.31 -23.74 -8.33
N SER A 212 7.78 -24.30 -7.27
CA SER A 212 8.55 -24.79 -6.13
C SER A 212 8.16 -26.24 -5.85
N PRO A 213 9.08 -27.07 -5.36
CA PRO A 213 8.71 -28.39 -4.85
C PRO A 213 7.64 -28.24 -3.77
N SER A 214 6.53 -28.96 -3.93
CA SER A 214 5.54 -29.10 -2.87
C SER A 214 6.04 -30.11 -1.82
N PRO A 215 5.63 -30.00 -0.56
CA PRO A 215 6.04 -30.93 0.51
C PRO A 215 5.57 -32.38 0.28
N GLY A 216 4.68 -32.64 -0.69
CA GLY A 216 4.17 -33.98 -1.01
C GLY A 216 4.81 -34.58 -2.28
N PRO A 217 5.05 -35.92 -2.31
CA PRO A 217 5.56 -36.58 -3.50
C PRO A 217 4.57 -36.47 -4.67
N GLY A 218 5.08 -36.17 -5.88
CA GLY A 218 4.25 -36.03 -7.09
C GLY A 218 3.38 -34.78 -7.13
N ARG A 219 3.57 -33.81 -6.25
CA ARG A 219 2.90 -32.53 -6.25
C ARG A 219 3.82 -31.39 -6.67
N LEU A 220 3.24 -30.32 -7.14
CA LEU A 220 3.91 -29.12 -7.63
C LEU A 220 3.20 -27.87 -7.08
N LEU A 221 3.96 -27.00 -6.47
CA LEU A 221 3.47 -25.68 -6.06
C LEU A 221 3.69 -24.70 -7.21
N LEU A 222 2.63 -24.31 -7.89
CA LEU A 222 2.65 -23.28 -8.93
C LEU A 222 2.63 -21.90 -8.27
N VAL A 223 3.44 -20.98 -8.76
CA VAL A 223 3.54 -19.62 -8.25
C VAL A 223 3.39 -18.64 -9.40
N CYS A 224 2.39 -17.77 -9.28
CA CYS A 224 2.21 -16.61 -10.13
C CYS A 224 2.66 -15.36 -9.37
N HIS A 225 3.67 -14.69 -9.87
CA HIS A 225 4.21 -13.45 -9.33
C HIS A 225 3.62 -12.29 -10.09
N VAL A 226 3.21 -11.25 -9.36
CA VAL A 226 2.68 -10.00 -9.92
C VAL A 226 3.35 -8.84 -9.21
N SER A 227 4.06 -7.98 -9.93
CA SER A 227 4.88 -6.90 -9.37
C SER A 227 4.75 -5.60 -10.14
N GLY A 228 5.07 -4.50 -9.48
CA GLY A 228 5.21 -3.20 -10.13
C GLY A 228 3.89 -2.49 -10.41
N PHE A 229 2.77 -2.92 -9.84
CA PHE A 229 1.47 -2.31 -10.10
C PHE A 229 1.09 -1.23 -9.07
N TYR A 230 0.31 -0.27 -9.51
CA TYR A 230 -0.34 0.75 -8.69
C TYR A 230 -1.65 1.20 -9.38
N PRO A 231 -2.74 1.39 -8.63
CA PRO A 231 -2.93 1.30 -7.18
C PRO A 231 -2.91 -0.13 -6.63
N LYS A 232 -3.09 -0.26 -5.31
CA LYS A 232 -3.00 -1.52 -4.56
C LYS A 232 -4.04 -2.60 -4.92
N PRO A 233 -5.31 -2.31 -5.23
CA PRO A 233 -6.30 -3.33 -5.58
C PRO A 233 -5.89 -4.12 -6.82
N VAL A 234 -5.78 -5.44 -6.69
CA VAL A 234 -5.43 -6.37 -7.78
C VAL A 234 -6.20 -7.68 -7.60
N TRP A 235 -6.60 -8.29 -8.70
CA TRP A 235 -7.22 -9.60 -8.69
C TRP A 235 -6.30 -10.58 -9.44
N VAL A 236 -5.89 -11.65 -8.76
CA VAL A 236 -4.98 -12.67 -9.29
C VAL A 236 -5.53 -14.05 -8.94
N LYS A 237 -5.76 -14.90 -9.94
CA LYS A 237 -6.26 -16.26 -9.72
C LYS A 237 -5.60 -17.26 -10.66
N TRP A 238 -5.50 -18.49 -10.20
CA TRP A 238 -5.24 -19.64 -11.04
C TRP A 238 -6.55 -20.10 -11.68
N MET A 239 -6.52 -20.32 -12.99
CA MET A 239 -7.68 -20.64 -13.82
C MET A 239 -7.45 -21.94 -14.58
N ARG A 240 -8.54 -22.65 -14.86
CA ARG A 240 -8.57 -23.71 -15.89
C ARG A 240 -9.68 -23.33 -16.88
N GLY A 241 -9.28 -22.83 -18.05
CA GLY A 241 -10.20 -22.11 -18.92
C GLY A 241 -10.78 -20.89 -18.19
N GLU A 242 -12.11 -20.81 -18.11
CA GLU A 242 -12.80 -19.73 -17.38
C GLU A 242 -13.13 -20.07 -15.92
N GLN A 243 -12.73 -21.26 -15.44
CA GLN A 243 -13.04 -21.70 -14.09
C GLN A 243 -11.89 -21.36 -13.12
N GLU A 244 -12.21 -20.61 -12.06
CA GLU A 244 -11.27 -20.34 -10.97
C GLU A 244 -10.92 -21.62 -10.21
N GLN A 245 -9.64 -21.75 -9.82
CA GLN A 245 -9.17 -22.86 -9.03
C GLN A 245 -9.32 -22.53 -7.53
N PRO A 246 -10.17 -23.27 -6.78
CA PRO A 246 -10.52 -22.93 -5.39
C PRO A 246 -9.36 -23.01 -4.41
N GLY A 247 -8.28 -23.70 -4.77
CA GLY A 247 -7.07 -23.81 -3.94
C GLY A 247 -6.07 -22.66 -4.10
N THR A 248 -6.40 -21.60 -4.85
CA THR A 248 -5.52 -20.44 -5.00
C THR A 248 -5.32 -19.74 -3.66
N GLN A 249 -4.07 -19.65 -3.19
CA GLN A 249 -3.68 -18.91 -1.99
C GLN A 249 -2.90 -17.66 -2.39
N HIS A 250 -3.10 -16.56 -1.66
CA HIS A 250 -2.39 -15.30 -1.87
C HIS A 250 -1.43 -15.03 -0.71
N SER A 251 -0.25 -14.50 -1.04
CA SER A 251 0.60 -13.86 -0.03
C SER A 251 0.00 -12.53 0.43
N ASP A 252 0.61 -11.93 1.44
CA ASP A 252 0.38 -10.52 1.73
C ASP A 252 0.83 -9.66 0.54
N LEU A 253 0.18 -8.52 0.36
CA LEU A 253 0.62 -7.47 -0.55
C LEU A 253 1.85 -6.78 0.05
N LEU A 254 2.98 -6.85 -0.64
CA LEU A 254 4.24 -6.28 -0.19
C LEU A 254 4.56 -5.00 -0.98
N PRO A 255 5.00 -3.93 -0.30
CA PRO A 255 5.39 -2.69 -0.98
C PRO A 255 6.78 -2.82 -1.62
N ASN A 256 6.94 -2.30 -2.84
CA ASN A 256 8.22 -2.04 -3.46
C ASN A 256 8.75 -0.64 -3.04
N THR A 257 10.03 -0.38 -3.27
CA THR A 257 10.68 0.90 -2.92
C THR A 257 10.15 2.11 -3.71
N ASP A 258 9.53 1.88 -4.87
CA ASP A 258 8.96 2.89 -5.76
C ASP A 258 7.46 3.12 -5.54
N TRP A 259 6.91 2.60 -4.44
CA TRP A 259 5.49 2.66 -4.10
C TRP A 259 4.57 1.90 -5.05
N THR A 260 5.09 0.91 -5.75
CA THR A 260 4.30 -0.13 -6.41
C THR A 260 4.17 -1.34 -5.49
N TRP A 261 3.36 -2.29 -5.87
CA TRP A 261 3.02 -3.44 -5.06
C TRP A 261 3.50 -4.74 -5.68
N TYR A 262 3.72 -5.73 -4.82
CA TYR A 262 4.03 -7.10 -5.18
C TYR A 262 3.07 -8.06 -4.49
N LEU A 263 2.56 -9.03 -5.25
CA LEU A 263 1.72 -10.13 -4.80
C LEU A 263 2.17 -11.43 -5.48
N ARG A 264 2.03 -12.55 -4.78
CA ARG A 264 2.12 -13.87 -5.40
C ARG A 264 0.87 -14.68 -5.11
N ALA A 265 0.37 -15.38 -6.12
CA ALA A 265 -0.71 -16.34 -6.00
C ALA A 265 -0.17 -17.76 -6.21
N THR A 266 -0.40 -18.65 -5.26
CA THR A 266 0.09 -20.03 -5.29
C THR A 266 -1.05 -21.02 -5.45
N LEU A 267 -0.76 -22.14 -6.13
CA LEU A 267 -1.68 -23.26 -6.27
C LEU A 267 -0.89 -24.57 -6.15
N ASP A 268 -1.25 -25.39 -5.19
CA ASP A 268 -0.69 -26.72 -5.01
C ASP A 268 -1.50 -27.76 -5.78
N VAL A 269 -0.88 -28.44 -6.76
CA VAL A 269 -1.55 -29.40 -7.65
C VAL A 269 -0.75 -30.68 -7.80
N ALA A 270 -1.41 -31.76 -8.20
CA ALA A 270 -0.70 -32.93 -8.70
C ALA A 270 0.07 -32.56 -9.98
N ALA A 271 1.31 -33.04 -10.12
CA ALA A 271 2.18 -32.66 -11.24
C ALA A 271 1.53 -32.93 -12.62
N GLY A 272 0.74 -34.02 -12.73
CA GLY A 272 -0.01 -34.36 -13.95
C GLY A 272 -1.21 -33.43 -14.23
N GLU A 273 -1.70 -32.69 -13.25
CA GLU A 273 -2.83 -31.79 -13.38
C GLU A 273 -2.41 -30.33 -13.64
N ALA A 274 -1.13 -30.03 -13.64
CA ALA A 274 -0.63 -28.68 -13.88
C ALA A 274 -0.86 -28.18 -15.31
N ALA A 275 -0.92 -29.13 -16.29
CA ALA A 275 -1.16 -28.78 -17.68
C ALA A 275 -2.54 -28.12 -17.90
N GLY A 276 -2.58 -27.06 -18.72
CA GLY A 276 -3.80 -26.30 -19.02
C GLY A 276 -4.25 -25.33 -17.93
N LEU A 277 -3.45 -25.16 -16.86
CA LEU A 277 -3.65 -24.09 -15.90
C LEU A 277 -3.06 -22.77 -16.42
N SER A 278 -3.68 -21.67 -16.04
CA SER A 278 -3.19 -20.32 -16.33
C SER A 278 -3.34 -19.43 -15.11
N CYS A 279 -2.46 -18.46 -14.95
CA CYS A 279 -2.63 -17.36 -14.03
C CYS A 279 -3.30 -16.19 -14.77
N ARG A 280 -4.39 -15.67 -14.22
CA ARG A 280 -5.07 -14.47 -14.75
C ARG A 280 -4.94 -13.34 -13.76
N VAL A 281 -4.51 -12.19 -14.25
CA VAL A 281 -4.33 -10.96 -13.48
C VAL A 281 -5.24 -9.88 -14.03
N LYS A 282 -6.06 -9.27 -13.16
CA LYS A 282 -6.87 -8.08 -13.48
C LYS A 282 -6.41 -6.92 -12.62
N HIS A 283 -6.28 -5.77 -13.24
CA HIS A 283 -5.89 -4.53 -12.57
C HIS A 283 -6.45 -3.34 -13.32
N SER A 284 -6.77 -2.24 -12.61
CA SER A 284 -7.36 -1.04 -13.21
C SER A 284 -6.52 -0.45 -14.35
N SER A 285 -5.18 -0.48 -14.21
CA SER A 285 -4.26 0.01 -15.23
C SER A 285 -4.24 -0.78 -16.53
N LEU A 286 -4.82 -1.96 -16.57
CA LEU A 286 -4.88 -2.83 -17.76
C LEU A 286 -6.06 -2.53 -18.68
N GLU A 287 -6.95 -1.61 -18.30
CA GLU A 287 -8.07 -1.15 -19.12
C GLU A 287 -8.95 -2.30 -19.68
N GLY A 288 -9.15 -3.34 -18.85
CA GLY A 288 -9.91 -4.53 -19.20
C GLY A 288 -9.14 -5.59 -20.00
N GLN A 289 -7.86 -5.40 -20.28
CA GLN A 289 -7.01 -6.40 -20.94
C GLN A 289 -6.28 -7.24 -19.88
N ASP A 290 -6.89 -8.34 -19.46
CA ASP A 290 -6.30 -9.23 -18.45
C ASP A 290 -4.94 -9.78 -18.93
N ILE A 291 -3.98 -9.91 -17.99
CA ILE A 291 -2.76 -10.67 -18.24
C ILE A 291 -3.08 -12.15 -18.01
N ILE A 292 -2.82 -13.00 -19.00
CA ILE A 292 -3.05 -14.46 -18.93
C ILE A 292 -1.73 -15.17 -19.22
N LEU A 293 -1.20 -15.87 -18.22
CA LEU A 293 0.04 -16.63 -18.32
C LEU A 293 -0.27 -18.12 -18.26
N GLN A 294 -0.04 -18.82 -19.36
CA GLN A 294 -0.27 -20.27 -19.46
C GLN A 294 0.85 -21.07 -18.79
N TRP A 295 0.49 -22.01 -17.93
CA TRP A 295 1.46 -22.96 -17.37
C TRP A 295 1.84 -24.03 -18.39
N GLY A 296 3.11 -24.27 -18.57
CA GLY A 296 3.59 -25.36 -19.43
C GLY A 296 3.66 -25.05 -20.94
N HIS A 297 3.50 -23.77 -21.34
CA HIS A 297 3.97 -23.34 -22.65
C HIS A 297 5.41 -22.78 -22.51
N PRO A 298 6.47 -23.63 -22.58
CA PRO A 298 7.75 -23.09 -22.97
C PRO A 298 7.53 -22.51 -24.36
N ILE A 299 7.98 -21.28 -24.61
CA ILE A 299 8.27 -20.84 -25.98
C ILE A 299 9.07 -21.99 -26.56
N SER A 300 8.50 -22.71 -27.53
CA SER A 300 9.11 -23.94 -28.00
C SER A 300 10.50 -23.56 -28.49
N ILE A 301 11.54 -24.04 -27.79
CA ILE A 301 12.92 -23.84 -28.19
C ILE A 301 13.05 -24.21 -29.67
N GLY A 302 12.25 -25.15 -30.17
CA GLY A 302 12.09 -25.49 -31.57
C GLY A 302 11.69 -24.32 -32.48
N PHE A 303 10.81 -23.38 -32.04
CA PHE A 303 10.49 -22.18 -32.85
C PHE A 303 11.63 -21.16 -32.87
N ILE A 304 12.40 -21.01 -31.79
CA ILE A 304 13.61 -20.18 -31.77
C ILE A 304 14.69 -20.80 -32.68
N PHE A 305 14.91 -22.11 -32.61
CA PHE A 305 15.81 -22.81 -33.51
C PHE A 305 15.37 -22.67 -34.96
N LEU A 306 14.11 -22.85 -35.30
CA LEU A 306 13.59 -22.66 -36.66
C LEU A 306 13.74 -21.21 -37.12
N ALA A 307 13.44 -20.22 -36.31
CA ALA A 307 13.53 -18.81 -36.67
C ALA A 307 14.97 -18.29 -36.86
N ILE A 308 15.96 -18.92 -36.24
CA ILE A 308 17.37 -18.53 -36.35
C ILE A 308 18.12 -19.43 -37.34
N ILE A 309 17.95 -20.74 -37.26
CA ILE A 309 18.74 -21.70 -38.06
C ILE A 309 18.29 -21.72 -39.53
N VAL A 310 16.98 -21.64 -39.81
CA VAL A 310 16.48 -21.65 -41.20
C VAL A 310 16.98 -20.45 -42.01
N PRO A 311 16.87 -19.16 -41.51
CA PRO A 311 17.43 -18.04 -42.24
C PRO A 311 18.95 -18.11 -42.38
N SER A 312 19.66 -18.58 -41.37
CA SER A 312 21.13 -18.74 -41.40
C SER A 312 21.58 -19.73 -42.46
N LEU A 313 20.92 -20.89 -42.54
CA LEU A 313 21.19 -21.90 -43.59
C LEU A 313 20.86 -21.36 -44.99
N MET A 314 19.76 -20.64 -45.16
CA MET A 314 19.38 -20.00 -46.43
C MET A 314 20.43 -18.97 -46.84
N LEU A 315 20.92 -18.17 -45.91
CA LEU A 315 21.98 -17.19 -46.17
C LEU A 315 23.28 -17.88 -46.62
N LEU A 316 23.68 -18.95 -45.94
CA LEU A 316 24.86 -19.72 -46.31
C LEU A 316 24.73 -20.39 -47.69
N LEU A 317 23.55 -20.93 -48.01
CA LEU A 317 23.24 -21.46 -49.34
C LEU A 317 23.31 -20.41 -50.42
N CYS A 318 22.73 -19.24 -50.18
CA CYS A 318 22.80 -18.10 -51.11
C CYS A 318 24.24 -17.63 -51.36
N LEU A 319 25.04 -17.53 -50.29
CA LEU A 319 26.46 -17.17 -50.38
C LEU A 319 27.28 -18.25 -51.13
N ALA A 320 27.03 -19.52 -50.91
CA ALA A 320 27.68 -20.64 -51.59
C ALA A 320 27.34 -20.64 -53.10
N LEU A 321 26.07 -20.44 -53.47
CA LEU A 321 25.63 -20.34 -54.86
C LEU A 321 26.20 -19.10 -55.53
N TRP A 322 26.26 -17.97 -54.85
CA TRP A 322 26.87 -16.75 -55.36
C TRP A 322 28.37 -16.90 -55.59
N TYR A 323 29.10 -17.56 -54.65
CA TYR A 323 30.49 -17.85 -54.77
C TYR A 323 30.78 -18.82 -55.95
N LYS A 324 29.94 -19.86 -56.11
CA LYS A 324 30.05 -20.78 -57.25
C LYS A 324 29.82 -20.08 -58.60
N ARG A 325 28.89 -19.14 -58.63
CA ARG A 325 28.60 -18.33 -59.83
C ARG A 325 29.80 -17.37 -60.19
N LEU A 326 30.41 -16.77 -59.17
CA LEU A 326 31.62 -15.92 -59.37
C LEU A 326 32.81 -16.74 -59.86
N ARG A 327 32.98 -17.97 -59.40
CA ARG A 327 34.06 -18.89 -59.83
C ARG A 327 33.86 -19.30 -61.31
N SER A 328 32.62 -19.57 -61.69
CA SER A 328 32.28 -19.92 -63.10
C SER A 328 32.47 -18.75 -64.08
N TYR A 329 32.41 -17.51 -63.61
CA TYR A 329 32.73 -16.33 -64.43
C TYR A 329 34.23 -16.08 -64.62
N ARG A 330 35.08 -16.65 -63.76
CA ARG A 330 36.56 -16.52 -63.85
C ARG A 330 37.23 -17.54 -64.79
N ASP A 331 36.48 -18.60 -65.11
CA ASP A 331 36.97 -19.70 -65.95
C ASP A 331 36.50 -19.63 -67.41
N ILE A 332 36.04 -18.43 -67.85
CA ILE A 332 35.75 -18.15 -69.29
C ILE A 332 36.99 -17.53 -69.90
N PRO A 333 37.63 -18.20 -70.91
CA PRO A 333 38.87 -17.76 -71.55
C PRO A 333 38.72 -16.43 -72.30
#